data_8e91b8e55740ae351b5e9c138cb49f72
#
_entry.id   8e91b8e55740ae351b5e9c138cb49f72
#
_cell.length_a   1.000
_cell.length_b   1.000
_cell.length_c   1.000
_cell.angle_alpha   90.00
_cell.angle_beta   90.00
_cell.angle_gamma   90.00
#
_symmetry.space_group_name_H-M   'P 1'
#
loop_
_entity.id
_entity.type
_entity.pdbx_description
1 polymer ?
#
loop_
_entity_poly.entity_id
_entity_poly.type
_entity_poly.pdbx_seq_one_letter_code
_entity_poly.pdbx_strand_id
1 'polypeptide(L)' 'EIVFHIGDEGIRTRQANSKGEISWDKLVKVKKIAGIYVLYLDRDKAYLMPKRVFRGSEEQIFLSMLTRNLPQEKRRGIRA' A
#
# COMPACT_ATOMS: atom_id res chain seq x y z
N GLU A 1 6.47 -15.11 -4.70
CA GLU A 1 6.86 -13.74 -4.42
C GLU A 1 5.92 -12.75 -5.08
N ILE A 2 5.52 -11.74 -4.36
CA ILE A 2 4.62 -10.71 -4.87
C ILE A 2 5.42 -9.48 -5.25
N VAL A 3 5.20 -8.99 -6.47
CA VAL A 3 5.82 -7.75 -6.93
C VAL A 3 4.77 -6.65 -6.86
N PHE A 4 5.15 -5.52 -6.27
CA PHE A 4 4.28 -4.36 -6.13
C PHE A 4 4.78 -3.24 -7.03
N HIS A 5 3.86 -2.63 -7.77
CA HIS A 5 4.13 -1.43 -8.56
C HIS A 5 3.24 -0.31 -8.08
N ILE A 6 3.84 0.79 -7.69
CA ILE A 6 3.12 1.93 -7.13
C ILE A 6 3.04 3.02 -8.19
N GLY A 7 1.84 3.48 -8.47
CA GLY A 7 1.62 4.51 -9.47
C GLY A 7 0.56 5.50 -9.06
N ASP A 8 0.27 6.43 -9.95
CA ASP A 8 -0.69 7.51 -9.68
C ASP A 8 -2.10 7.00 -9.43
N GLU A 9 -2.48 5.89 -10.07
CA GLU A 9 -3.83 5.36 -9.96
C GLU A 9 -3.99 4.36 -8.82
N GLY A 10 -2.91 3.81 -8.33
CA GLY A 10 -2.99 2.83 -7.27
C GLY A 10 -1.78 1.94 -7.24
N ILE A 11 -1.97 0.75 -6.69
CA ILE A 11 -0.93 -0.25 -6.52
C ILE A 11 -1.29 -1.47 -7.36
N ARG A 12 -0.36 -1.91 -8.18
CA ARG A 12 -0.52 -3.15 -8.93
C ARG A 12 0.30 -4.23 -8.27
N THR A 13 -0.30 -5.40 -8.11
CA THR A 13 0.38 -6.57 -7.57
C THR A 13 0.50 -7.63 -8.64
N ARG A 14 1.61 -8.35 -8.62
CA ARG A 14 1.86 -9.41 -9.58
C ARG A 14 2.46 -10.61 -8.89
N GLN A 15 1.86 -11.76 -9.12
CA GLN A 15 2.38 -13.03 -8.68
C GLN A 15 2.49 -13.94 -9.90
N ALA A 16 3.07 -15.12 -9.71
CA ALA A 16 3.32 -16.05 -10.82
C ALA A 16 2.08 -16.31 -11.68
N ASN A 17 0.93 -16.52 -11.06
CA ASN A 17 -0.29 -16.90 -11.77
C ASN A 17 -1.43 -15.91 -11.59
N SER A 18 -1.17 -14.73 -11.03
CA SER A 18 -2.25 -13.78 -10.81
C SER A 18 -1.74 -12.36 -10.82
N LYS A 19 -2.63 -11.45 -11.13
CA LYS A 19 -2.39 -10.02 -11.08
C LYS A 19 -3.49 -9.37 -10.26
N GLY A 20 -3.13 -8.35 -9.51
CA GLY A 20 -4.11 -7.58 -8.75
C GLY A 20 -3.89 -6.10 -8.96
N GLU A 21 -4.92 -5.34 -8.66
CA GLU A 21 -4.86 -3.89 -8.76
C GLU A 21 -5.69 -3.28 -7.66
N ILE A 22 -5.12 -2.29 -6.97
CA ILE A 22 -5.76 -1.60 -5.87
C ILE A 22 -5.74 -0.12 -6.19
N SER A 23 -6.91 0.46 -6.43
CA SER A 23 -7.02 1.91 -6.64
C SER A 23 -6.90 2.61 -5.30
N TRP A 24 -6.30 3.80 -5.29
CA TRP A 24 -6.15 4.55 -4.04
C TRP A 24 -7.49 4.81 -3.36
N ASP A 25 -8.53 5.08 -4.14
CA ASP A 25 -9.85 5.37 -3.60
C ASP A 25 -10.57 4.13 -3.07
N LYS A 26 -10.07 2.94 -3.38
CA LYS A 26 -10.63 1.69 -2.87
C LYS A 26 -10.03 1.30 -1.53
N LEU A 27 -8.94 1.92 -1.14
CA LEU A 27 -8.32 1.62 0.15
C LEU A 27 -9.15 2.21 1.28
N VAL A 28 -9.52 1.37 2.23
CA VAL A 28 -10.27 1.81 3.40
C VAL A 28 -9.33 2.52 4.38
N LYS A 29 -8.18 1.90 4.62
CA LYS A 29 -7.16 2.49 5.49
C LYS A 29 -5.84 1.75 5.28
N VAL A 30 -4.76 2.35 5.78
CA VAL A 30 -3.44 1.74 5.78
C VAL A 30 -2.87 1.87 7.18
N LYS A 31 -2.30 0.78 7.69
CA LYS A 31 -1.59 0.79 8.97
C LYS A 31 -0.15 0.38 8.76
N LYS A 32 0.73 0.87 9.62
CA LYS A 32 2.11 0.40 9.65
C LYS A 32 2.34 -0.26 11.00
N ILE A 33 2.65 -1.55 10.98
CA ILE A 33 2.87 -2.33 12.20
C ILE A 33 4.16 -3.12 12.03
N ALA A 34 5.13 -2.89 12.90
CA ALA A 34 6.38 -3.66 12.94
C ALA A 34 7.06 -3.78 11.57
N GLY A 35 7.11 -2.70 10.82
CA GLY A 35 7.77 -2.70 9.52
C GLY A 35 6.95 -3.29 8.38
N ILE A 36 5.66 -3.52 8.62
CA ILE A 36 4.77 -4.05 7.60
C ILE A 36 3.64 -3.05 7.37
N TYR A 37 3.37 -2.74 6.11
CA TYR A 37 2.22 -1.93 5.75
C TYR A 37 1.03 -2.86 5.51
N VAL A 38 -0.07 -2.62 6.21
CA VAL A 38 -1.29 -3.40 6.04
C VAL A 38 -2.28 -2.54 5.27
N LEU A 39 -2.61 -2.98 4.08
CA LEU A 39 -3.50 -2.24 3.18
C LEU A 39 -4.89 -2.86 3.25
N TYR A 40 -5.81 -2.18 3.91
CA TYR A 40 -7.16 -2.69 4.09
C TYR A 40 -8.04 -2.32 2.90
N LEU A 41 -8.58 -3.32 2.22
CA LEU A 41 -9.50 -3.14 1.09
C LEU A 41 -10.95 -3.13 1.54
N ASP A 42 -11.25 -3.94 2.56
CA ASP A 42 -12.55 -3.93 3.24
C ASP A 42 -12.38 -4.60 4.60
N ARG A 43 -13.49 -4.95 5.26
CA ARG A 43 -13.42 -5.53 6.59
C ARG A 43 -12.66 -6.83 6.65
N ASP A 44 -12.74 -7.62 5.58
CA ASP A 44 -12.24 -8.99 5.58
C ASP A 44 -11.01 -9.15 4.70
N LYS A 45 -10.61 -8.12 3.97
CA LYS A 45 -9.51 -8.24 3.02
C LYS A 45 -8.44 -7.20 3.28
N ALA A 46 -7.21 -7.66 3.37
CA ALA A 46 -6.06 -6.80 3.54
C ALA A 46 -4.87 -7.42 2.83
N TYR A 47 -3.99 -6.55 2.32
CA TYR A 47 -2.71 -6.98 1.81
C TYR A 47 -1.63 -6.60 2.80
N LEU A 48 -0.68 -7.50 2.98
CA LEU A 48 0.50 -7.24 3.79
C LEU A 48 1.64 -6.88 2.85
N MET A 49 2.22 -5.71 3.06
CA MET A 49 3.32 -5.24 2.24
C MET A 49 4.51 -4.95 3.14
N PRO A 50 5.43 -5.92 3.30
CA PRO A 50 6.62 -5.71 4.14
C PRO A 50 7.48 -4.58 3.57
N LYS A 51 8.08 -3.81 4.45
CA LYS A 51 8.93 -2.69 4.05
C LYS A 51 10.03 -3.13 3.09
N ARG A 52 10.51 -4.36 3.24
CA ARG A 52 11.60 -4.89 2.40
C ARG A 52 11.26 -5.02 0.92
N VAL A 53 9.97 -4.95 0.54
CA VAL A 53 9.61 -5.04 -0.88
C VAL A 53 9.92 -3.74 -1.62
N PHE A 54 10.10 -2.66 -0.90
CA PHE A 54 10.46 -1.39 -1.52
C PHE A 54 11.93 -1.36 -1.89
N ARG A 55 12.22 -0.79 -3.04
CA ARG A 55 13.58 -0.61 -3.51
C ARG A 55 13.85 0.86 -3.77
N GLY A 56 15.02 1.33 -3.36
CA GLY A 56 15.39 2.73 -3.57
C GLY A 56 14.41 3.66 -2.90
N SER A 57 13.84 4.56 -3.67
CA SER A 57 12.91 5.57 -3.16
C SER A 57 11.45 5.14 -3.23
N GLU A 58 11.16 3.89 -3.52
CA GLU A 58 9.78 3.43 -3.68
C GLU A 58 8.93 3.64 -2.42
N GLU A 59 9.52 3.44 -1.24
CA GLU A 59 8.78 3.66 -0.01
C GLU A 59 8.36 5.13 0.12
N GLN A 60 9.23 6.05 -0.23
CA GLN A 60 8.93 7.47 -0.18
C GLN A 60 7.82 7.83 -1.16
N ILE A 61 7.85 7.24 -2.35
CA ILE A 61 6.80 7.43 -3.35
C ILE A 61 5.48 6.92 -2.82
N PHE A 62 5.49 5.73 -2.22
CA PHE A 62 4.30 5.13 -1.63
C PHE A 62 3.71 6.04 -0.55
N LEU A 63 4.55 6.53 0.36
CA LEU A 63 4.09 7.42 1.43
C LEU A 63 3.53 8.73 0.87
N SER A 64 4.14 9.27 -0.17
CA SER A 64 3.65 10.48 -0.81
C SER A 64 2.28 10.26 -1.42
N MET A 65 2.08 9.12 -2.06
CA MET A 65 0.78 8.79 -2.65
C MET A 65 -0.29 8.58 -1.59
N LEU A 66 0.07 7.96 -0.47
CA LEU A 66 -0.86 7.81 0.65
C LEU A 66 -1.27 9.18 1.20
N THR A 67 -0.29 10.06 1.39
CA THR A 67 -0.56 11.39 1.91
C THR A 67 -1.49 12.17 0.98
N ARG A 68 -1.31 12.00 -0.32
CA ARG A 68 -2.13 12.69 -1.31
C ARG A 68 -3.54 12.13 -1.39
N ASN A 69 -3.70 10.82 -1.27
CA ASN A 69 -4.95 10.14 -1.59
C ASN A 69 -5.77 9.71 -0.37
N LEU A 70 -5.16 9.56 0.80
CA LEU A 70 -5.86 9.14 2.00
C LEU A 70 -5.78 10.21 3.08
N PRO A 71 -6.89 10.53 3.75
CA PRO A 71 -6.84 11.46 4.88
C PRO A 71 -6.07 10.86 6.04
N GLN A 72 -5.57 11.73 6.92
CA GLN A 72 -4.72 11.33 8.03
C GLN A 72 -5.35 10.24 8.90
N GLU A 73 -6.63 10.30 9.12
CA GLU A 73 -7.34 9.32 9.94
C GLU A 73 -7.33 7.91 9.38
N LYS A 74 -7.04 7.78 8.07
CA LYS A 74 -6.95 6.47 7.42
C LYS A 74 -5.51 5.98 7.28
N ARG A 75 -4.55 6.72 7.83
CA ARG A 75 -3.13 6.38 7.75
C ARG A 75 -2.56 6.21 9.15
N ARG A 76 -2.86 5.08 9.78
CA ARG A 76 -2.43 4.84 11.15
C ARG A 76 -0.98 4.35 11.24
N GLY A 77 -0.23 4.92 12.17
CA GLY A 77 1.15 4.53 12.38
C GLY A 77 2.09 5.01 11.29
N ILE A 78 1.61 5.83 10.38
CA ILE A 78 2.40 6.33 9.26
C ILE A 78 2.60 7.82 9.43
N ARG A 79 3.87 8.22 9.36
CA ARG A 79 4.23 9.63 9.38
C ARG A 79 4.68 10.02 7.98
N ALA A 80 4.05 11.01 7.45
CA ALA A 80 4.39 11.53 6.13
C ALA A 80 5.44 12.63 6.27
#